data_b9c9673967ba0f040b85e9346754ca1f
#
_entry.id   b9c9673967ba0f040b85e9346754ca1f
#
_cell.length_a   1.000
_cell.length_b   1.000
_cell.length_c   1.000
_cell.angle_alpha   90.00
_cell.angle_beta   90.00
_cell.angle_gamma   90.00
#
_symmetry.space_group_name_H-M   'P 1'
#
loop_
_entity.id
_entity.type
_entity.pdbx_description
1 polymer ?
#
loop_
_entity_poly.entity_id
_entity_poly.type
_entity_poly.pdbx_seq_one_letter_code
_entity_poly.pdbx_strand_id
1 'polypeptide(L)'
;VAHERGVTIGVVLNRAGDSARTAVHRDLTRRLQSLGAADAPIFVVPDAGPHSGPLPPEQVAELSSWLRLIASTRAGSTLRRHATRTTWAALREDLLVIADAADRQVSRLEELTALVDAAAAEPVARLRRALAAHSLTDGSPTTRWLGLASTGGPLSDVAARPGRIRPGRAGRRRERREAALAVLAEVTGPARETIRSAVREADAEIGRRWAAGGGPASLADQRAHRARGPEAIADRAVGDWRARVEASVAGALTSPEGRAAAEALGADGVAALVGAGGAGLPGPAAAVRGMLRGDAAGLLSGATTALVDVAERAVHDVSRPYLDALADLGVEPGTGLRLRAGELKEFT
;
A
#
# COMPACT_ATOMS: atom_id res chain seq x y z
N VAL A 1 -28.80 11.18 -27.41
CA VAL A 1 -27.93 12.12 -26.69
C VAL A 1 -28.50 13.55 -26.72
N ALA A 2 -28.65 14.26 -27.89
CA ALA A 2 -29.15 15.64 -27.90
C ALA A 2 -30.64 15.74 -27.50
N HIS A 3 -31.46 14.81 -27.94
CA HIS A 3 -32.89 14.73 -27.61
C HIS A 3 -33.11 14.35 -26.12
N GLU A 4 -32.35 13.38 -25.60
CA GLU A 4 -32.37 12.98 -24.21
C GLU A 4 -31.99 14.13 -23.26
N ARG A 5 -31.21 15.09 -23.75
CA ARG A 5 -30.85 16.33 -23.03
C ARG A 5 -31.85 17.46 -23.19
N GLY A 6 -33.04 17.20 -23.80
CA GLY A 6 -34.07 18.20 -24.02
C GLY A 6 -33.67 19.34 -24.96
N VAL A 7 -32.67 19.13 -25.81
CA VAL A 7 -32.22 20.12 -26.77
C VAL A 7 -33.24 20.14 -27.92
N THR A 8 -33.75 21.33 -28.31
CA THR A 8 -34.60 21.48 -29.46
C THR A 8 -33.83 21.18 -30.74
N ILE A 9 -34.29 20.15 -31.48
CA ILE A 9 -33.64 19.66 -32.67
C ILE A 9 -34.52 20.03 -33.88
N GLY A 10 -33.93 20.63 -34.89
CA GLY A 10 -34.52 20.74 -36.21
C GLY A 10 -33.61 20.06 -37.22
N VAL A 11 -34.18 19.26 -38.11
CA VAL A 11 -33.44 18.52 -39.12
C VAL A 11 -33.60 19.15 -40.46
N VAL A 12 -32.52 19.40 -41.18
CA VAL A 12 -32.54 19.96 -42.53
C VAL A 12 -32.13 18.89 -43.53
N LEU A 13 -33.06 18.54 -44.41
CA LEU A 13 -32.79 17.69 -45.55
C LEU A 13 -32.39 18.61 -46.72
N ASN A 14 -31.09 18.72 -46.96
CA ASN A 14 -30.51 19.61 -47.96
C ASN A 14 -30.25 18.85 -49.26
N ARG A 15 -30.38 19.56 -50.41
CA ARG A 15 -30.17 19.03 -51.78
C ARG A 15 -31.03 17.80 -52.07
N ALA A 16 -32.26 17.81 -51.63
CA ALA A 16 -33.20 16.74 -51.94
C ALA A 16 -33.75 16.89 -53.36
N GLY A 17 -33.34 16.02 -54.26
CA GLY A 17 -33.89 15.93 -55.57
C GLY A 17 -35.37 15.49 -55.53
N ASP A 18 -36.21 16.01 -56.44
CA ASP A 18 -37.67 15.83 -56.40
C ASP A 18 -38.11 14.35 -56.39
N SER A 19 -37.44 13.49 -57.13
CA SER A 19 -37.77 12.07 -57.25
C SER A 19 -37.50 11.28 -55.95
N ALA A 20 -36.52 11.69 -55.16
CA ALA A 20 -36.11 10.98 -53.91
C ALA A 20 -36.70 11.61 -52.65
N ARG A 21 -37.20 12.84 -52.72
CA ARG A 21 -37.63 13.66 -51.56
C ARG A 21 -38.60 12.93 -50.64
N THR A 22 -39.66 12.38 -51.18
CA THR A 22 -40.72 11.72 -50.40
C THR A 22 -40.20 10.44 -49.72
N ALA A 23 -39.36 9.66 -50.37
CA ALA A 23 -38.82 8.43 -49.83
C ALA A 23 -37.80 8.72 -48.68
N VAL A 24 -36.92 9.69 -48.92
CA VAL A 24 -35.90 10.10 -47.91
C VAL A 24 -36.57 10.76 -46.71
N HIS A 25 -37.54 11.62 -46.91
CA HIS A 25 -38.31 12.24 -45.82
C HIS A 25 -39.01 11.18 -44.96
N ARG A 26 -39.66 10.19 -45.57
CA ARG A 26 -40.33 9.10 -44.85
C ARG A 26 -39.35 8.23 -44.09
N ASP A 27 -38.20 7.91 -44.63
CA ASP A 27 -37.16 7.14 -43.95
C ASP A 27 -36.57 7.92 -42.77
N LEU A 28 -36.29 9.22 -42.97
CA LEU A 28 -35.79 10.11 -41.93
C LEU A 28 -36.79 10.25 -40.78
N THR A 29 -38.09 10.43 -41.08
CA THR A 29 -39.15 10.47 -40.07
C THR A 29 -39.17 9.19 -39.21
N ARG A 30 -39.06 8.02 -39.84
CA ARG A 30 -39.03 6.73 -39.16
C ARG A 30 -37.81 6.59 -38.27
N ARG A 31 -36.64 7.04 -38.71
CA ARG A 31 -35.42 7.06 -37.92
C ARG A 31 -35.50 8.00 -36.70
N LEU A 32 -36.05 9.19 -36.90
CA LEU A 32 -36.27 10.14 -35.79
C LEU A 32 -37.25 9.58 -34.76
N GLN A 33 -38.30 8.88 -35.20
CA GLN A 33 -39.21 8.16 -34.27
C GLN A 33 -38.50 7.09 -33.50
N SER A 34 -37.66 6.28 -34.14
CA SER A 34 -36.89 5.23 -33.46
C SER A 34 -35.83 5.77 -32.47
N LEU A 35 -35.39 7.01 -32.64
CA LEU A 35 -34.45 7.71 -31.75
C LEU A 35 -35.16 8.56 -30.68
N GLY A 36 -36.50 8.47 -30.57
CA GLY A 36 -37.27 9.25 -29.61
C GLY A 36 -37.41 10.73 -29.95
N ALA A 37 -37.05 11.15 -31.16
CA ALA A 37 -37.09 12.53 -31.64
C ALA A 37 -38.23 12.75 -32.64
N ALA A 38 -39.39 12.13 -32.41
CA ALA A 38 -40.55 12.20 -33.33
C ALA A 38 -41.07 13.64 -33.58
N ASP A 39 -40.89 14.52 -32.57
CA ASP A 39 -41.38 15.91 -32.63
C ASP A 39 -40.40 16.88 -33.31
N ALA A 40 -39.23 16.39 -33.78
CA ALA A 40 -38.24 17.23 -34.43
C ALA A 40 -38.77 17.66 -35.85
N PRO A 41 -38.90 18.97 -36.14
CA PRO A 41 -39.33 19.41 -37.44
C PRO A 41 -38.28 19.08 -38.51
N ILE A 42 -38.75 18.62 -39.67
CA ILE A 42 -37.90 18.33 -40.84
C ILE A 42 -38.15 19.40 -41.88
N PHE A 43 -37.11 20.15 -42.19
CA PHE A 43 -37.11 21.17 -43.22
C PHE A 43 -36.48 20.62 -44.50
N VAL A 44 -37.16 20.79 -45.64
CA VAL A 44 -36.63 20.32 -46.92
C VAL A 44 -36.14 21.52 -47.71
N VAL A 45 -34.86 21.52 -48.02
CA VAL A 45 -34.24 22.49 -48.91
C VAL A 45 -33.98 21.79 -50.25
N PRO A 46 -34.66 22.19 -51.30
CA PRO A 46 -34.54 21.56 -52.62
C PRO A 46 -33.14 21.76 -53.23
N ASP A 47 -32.75 20.87 -54.12
CA ASP A 47 -31.55 21.06 -54.93
C ASP A 47 -31.74 22.15 -55.94
N ALA A 48 -31.11 23.28 -55.72
CA ALA A 48 -31.17 24.41 -56.64
C ALA A 48 -30.17 24.32 -57.82
N GLY A 49 -29.44 23.21 -57.91
CA GLY A 49 -28.34 23.06 -58.87
C GLY A 49 -27.16 23.95 -58.63
N PRO A 50 -26.21 24.05 -59.54
CA PRO A 50 -25.03 24.89 -59.32
C PRO A 50 -25.47 26.38 -59.33
N HIS A 51 -25.21 27.07 -58.21
CA HIS A 51 -25.47 28.50 -58.04
C HIS A 51 -24.32 29.18 -57.32
N SER A 52 -24.05 30.42 -57.62
CA SER A 52 -22.96 31.24 -57.13
C SER A 52 -23.35 32.25 -56.03
N GLY A 53 -24.56 32.15 -55.50
CA GLY A 53 -25.10 33.08 -54.51
C GLY A 53 -25.95 32.42 -53.47
N PRO A 54 -26.48 33.16 -52.49
CA PRO A 54 -27.37 32.63 -51.46
C PRO A 54 -28.66 32.05 -52.14
N LEU A 55 -29.21 31.00 -51.47
CA LEU A 55 -30.46 30.38 -51.91
C LEU A 55 -31.61 31.40 -51.91
N PRO A 56 -32.57 31.31 -52.90
CA PRO A 56 -33.74 32.13 -52.87
C PRO A 56 -34.49 32.05 -51.53
N PRO A 57 -34.95 33.18 -50.97
CA PRO A 57 -35.64 33.22 -49.69
C PRO A 57 -36.81 32.24 -49.52
N GLU A 58 -37.55 32.04 -50.61
CA GLU A 58 -38.72 31.14 -50.71
C GLU A 58 -38.31 29.65 -50.45
N GLN A 59 -37.13 29.26 -50.86
CA GLN A 59 -36.65 27.86 -50.69
C GLN A 59 -36.27 27.55 -49.27
N VAL A 60 -36.02 28.55 -48.46
CA VAL A 60 -35.62 28.43 -47.01
C VAL A 60 -36.63 29.12 -46.10
N ALA A 61 -37.80 29.50 -46.58
CA ALA A 61 -38.79 30.28 -45.84
C ALA A 61 -39.27 29.60 -44.55
N GLU A 62 -39.55 28.30 -44.61
CA GLU A 62 -39.98 27.52 -43.42
C GLU A 62 -38.88 27.46 -42.38
N LEU A 63 -37.65 27.10 -42.77
CA LEU A 63 -36.51 27.07 -41.89
C LEU A 63 -36.23 28.46 -41.29
N SER A 64 -36.27 29.50 -42.10
CA SER A 64 -36.05 30.88 -41.66
C SER A 64 -37.12 31.36 -40.67
N SER A 65 -38.39 30.96 -40.90
CA SER A 65 -39.50 31.27 -40.00
C SER A 65 -39.39 30.56 -38.68
N TRP A 66 -38.98 29.30 -38.69
CA TRP A 66 -38.73 28.53 -37.49
C TRP A 66 -37.53 29.08 -36.69
N LEU A 67 -36.43 29.44 -37.37
CA LEU A 67 -35.28 30.07 -36.70
C LEU A 67 -35.65 31.41 -36.07
N ARG A 68 -36.48 32.23 -36.76
CA ARG A 68 -36.99 33.52 -36.22
C ARG A 68 -37.92 33.30 -35.02
N LEU A 69 -38.74 32.25 -35.04
CA LEU A 69 -39.58 31.86 -33.88
C LEU A 69 -38.72 31.49 -32.70
N ILE A 70 -37.69 30.65 -32.91
CA ILE A 70 -36.72 30.28 -31.82
C ILE A 70 -35.97 31.53 -31.34
N ALA A 71 -35.55 32.39 -32.23
CA ALA A 71 -34.81 33.61 -31.89
C ALA A 71 -35.69 34.69 -31.25
N SER A 72 -37.02 34.62 -31.36
CA SER A 72 -37.92 35.59 -30.72
C SER A 72 -37.76 35.58 -29.20
N THR A 73 -37.79 36.77 -28.57
CA THR A 73 -37.38 36.99 -27.16
C THR A 73 -38.14 36.11 -26.15
N ARG A 74 -39.39 35.77 -26.45
CA ARG A 74 -40.25 34.97 -25.55
C ARG A 74 -40.03 33.47 -25.71
N ALA A 75 -40.07 32.95 -26.92
CA ALA A 75 -39.88 31.53 -27.24
C ALA A 75 -38.40 31.13 -26.98
N GLY A 76 -37.44 31.98 -27.39
CA GLY A 76 -36.03 31.73 -27.19
C GLY A 76 -35.62 31.74 -25.70
N SER A 77 -36.25 32.56 -24.86
CA SER A 77 -35.96 32.57 -23.40
C SER A 77 -36.54 31.32 -22.70
N THR A 78 -37.68 30.82 -23.16
CA THR A 78 -38.30 29.60 -22.64
C THR A 78 -37.52 28.37 -23.05
N LEU A 79 -37.12 28.29 -24.32
CA LEU A 79 -36.28 27.19 -24.83
C LEU A 79 -34.88 27.15 -24.15
N ARG A 80 -34.25 28.33 -24.01
CA ARG A 80 -32.98 28.41 -23.24
C ARG A 80 -33.12 27.93 -21.80
N ARG A 81 -34.17 28.39 -21.10
CA ARG A 81 -34.41 27.93 -19.71
C ARG A 81 -34.66 26.42 -19.65
N HIS A 82 -35.43 25.89 -20.58
CA HIS A 82 -35.66 24.45 -20.65
C HIS A 82 -34.37 23.68 -20.95
N ALA A 83 -33.61 24.08 -22.00
CA ALA A 83 -32.32 23.47 -22.31
C ALA A 83 -31.32 23.57 -21.15
N THR A 84 -31.30 24.70 -20.42
CA THR A 84 -30.45 24.86 -19.25
C THR A 84 -30.84 23.89 -18.12
N ARG A 85 -32.14 23.80 -17.80
CA ARG A 85 -32.63 22.86 -16.78
C ARG A 85 -32.29 21.41 -17.09
N THR A 86 -32.57 20.97 -18.32
CA THR A 86 -32.28 19.60 -18.76
C THR A 86 -30.77 19.29 -18.74
N THR A 87 -29.93 20.28 -19.10
CA THR A 87 -28.48 20.15 -19.00
C THR A 87 -28.02 19.99 -17.52
N TRP A 88 -28.58 20.81 -16.64
CA TRP A 88 -28.25 20.68 -15.20
C TRP A 88 -28.74 19.37 -14.62
N ALA A 89 -29.92 18.90 -15.01
CA ALA A 89 -30.43 17.60 -14.57
C ALA A 89 -29.54 16.45 -15.03
N ALA A 90 -29.12 16.45 -16.31
CA ALA A 90 -28.21 15.45 -16.85
C ALA A 90 -26.83 15.50 -16.16
N LEU A 91 -26.27 16.70 -15.96
CA LEU A 91 -25.00 16.87 -15.25
C LEU A 91 -25.07 16.33 -13.81
N ARG A 92 -26.20 16.59 -13.13
CA ARG A 92 -26.41 16.05 -11.78
C ARG A 92 -26.42 14.53 -11.78
N GLU A 93 -27.08 13.89 -12.72
CA GLU A 93 -27.08 12.42 -12.86
C GLU A 93 -25.67 11.88 -13.17
N ASP A 94 -24.95 12.50 -14.10
CA ASP A 94 -23.57 12.15 -14.43
C ASP A 94 -22.66 12.26 -13.19
N LEU A 95 -22.79 13.32 -12.39
CA LEU A 95 -22.04 13.49 -11.13
C LEU A 95 -22.33 12.39 -10.12
N LEU A 96 -23.59 11.96 -10.00
CA LEU A 96 -23.96 10.85 -9.11
C LEU A 96 -23.38 9.52 -9.58
N VAL A 97 -23.40 9.25 -10.89
CA VAL A 97 -22.79 8.04 -11.46
C VAL A 97 -21.28 8.01 -11.22
N ILE A 98 -20.60 9.16 -11.40
CA ILE A 98 -19.17 9.28 -11.12
C ILE A 98 -18.89 9.12 -9.62
N ALA A 99 -19.73 9.72 -8.75
CA ALA A 99 -19.61 9.58 -7.30
C ALA A 99 -19.71 8.10 -6.85
N ASP A 100 -20.68 7.36 -7.39
CA ASP A 100 -20.84 5.93 -7.12
C ASP A 100 -19.65 5.10 -7.65
N ALA A 101 -19.08 5.49 -8.77
CA ALA A 101 -17.87 4.84 -9.29
C ALA A 101 -16.66 5.12 -8.40
N ALA A 102 -16.51 6.35 -7.90
CA ALA A 102 -15.44 6.73 -6.96
C ALA A 102 -15.56 5.93 -5.66
N ASP A 103 -16.75 5.81 -5.08
CA ASP A 103 -16.95 5.02 -3.86
C ASP A 103 -16.65 3.54 -4.06
N ARG A 104 -17.01 2.96 -5.22
CA ARG A 104 -16.61 1.58 -5.55
C ARG A 104 -15.10 1.43 -5.64
N GLN A 105 -14.38 2.45 -6.14
CA GLN A 105 -12.92 2.44 -6.16
C GLN A 105 -12.33 2.50 -4.76
N VAL A 106 -12.87 3.35 -3.87
CA VAL A 106 -12.45 3.41 -2.46
C VAL A 106 -12.65 2.06 -1.78
N SER A 107 -13.86 1.48 -1.88
CA SER A 107 -14.13 0.15 -1.31
C SER A 107 -13.18 -0.92 -1.85
N ARG A 108 -12.85 -0.84 -3.14
CA ARG A 108 -11.89 -1.78 -3.75
C ARG A 108 -10.47 -1.62 -3.20
N LEU A 109 -10.03 -0.38 -2.93
CA LEU A 109 -8.74 -0.13 -2.29
C LEU A 109 -8.70 -0.66 -0.85
N GLU A 110 -9.78 -0.47 -0.09
CA GLU A 110 -9.91 -1.01 1.27
C GLU A 110 -9.84 -2.55 1.27
N GLU A 111 -10.54 -3.22 0.34
CA GLU A 111 -10.46 -4.66 0.15
C GLU A 111 -9.04 -5.15 -0.14
N LEU A 112 -8.33 -4.49 -1.07
CA LEU A 112 -6.96 -4.85 -1.42
C LEU A 112 -5.98 -4.59 -0.26
N THR A 113 -6.17 -3.51 0.48
CA THR A 113 -5.40 -3.20 1.69
C THR A 113 -5.58 -4.29 2.75
N ALA A 114 -6.83 -4.64 3.06
CA ALA A 114 -7.13 -5.70 4.02
C ALA A 114 -6.59 -7.07 3.57
N LEU A 115 -6.60 -7.34 2.28
CA LEU A 115 -6.03 -8.56 1.70
C LEU A 115 -4.51 -8.64 1.92
N VAL A 116 -3.79 -7.54 1.71
CA VAL A 116 -2.34 -7.44 1.91
C VAL A 116 -1.99 -7.66 3.39
N ASP A 117 -2.72 -7.01 4.31
CA ASP A 117 -2.52 -7.15 5.75
C ASP A 117 -2.82 -8.59 6.22
N ALA A 118 -3.93 -9.16 5.77
CA ALA A 118 -4.29 -10.54 6.09
C ALA A 118 -3.29 -11.58 5.53
N ALA A 119 -2.62 -11.27 4.41
CA ALA A 119 -1.62 -12.16 3.83
C ALA A 119 -0.35 -12.25 4.69
N ALA A 120 0.02 -11.19 5.40
CA ALA A 120 1.19 -11.16 6.27
C ALA A 120 0.95 -11.88 7.63
N ALA A 121 -0.29 -12.04 8.06
CA ALA A 121 -0.63 -12.53 9.39
C ALA A 121 -0.09 -13.94 9.69
N GLU A 122 -0.25 -14.89 8.78
CA GLU A 122 0.21 -16.27 8.99
C GLU A 122 1.76 -16.40 8.96
N PRO A 123 2.50 -15.76 8.04
CA PRO A 123 3.95 -15.66 8.12
C PRO A 123 4.44 -15.07 9.45
N VAL A 124 3.83 -14.01 9.96
CA VAL A 124 4.14 -13.43 11.27
C VAL A 124 3.90 -14.43 12.40
N ALA A 125 2.75 -15.11 12.39
CA ALA A 125 2.44 -16.12 13.42
C ALA A 125 3.43 -17.29 13.41
N ARG A 126 3.85 -17.76 12.23
CA ARG A 126 4.91 -18.79 12.12
C ARG A 126 6.25 -18.31 12.63
N LEU A 127 6.65 -17.09 12.26
CA LEU A 127 7.87 -16.46 12.73
C LEU A 127 7.91 -16.39 14.26
N ARG A 128 6.84 -15.91 14.92
CA ARG A 128 6.70 -15.88 16.37
C ARG A 128 6.90 -17.27 16.99
N ARG A 129 6.24 -18.28 16.42
CA ARG A 129 6.39 -19.66 16.89
C ARG A 129 7.82 -20.17 16.75
N ALA A 130 8.49 -19.91 15.64
CA ALA A 130 9.87 -20.30 15.41
C ALA A 130 10.83 -19.61 16.40
N LEU A 131 10.66 -18.32 16.65
CA LEU A 131 11.44 -17.58 17.64
C LEU A 131 11.19 -18.07 19.08
N ALA A 132 9.94 -18.39 19.42
CA ALA A 132 9.56 -18.89 20.75
C ALA A 132 10.05 -20.32 21.00
N ALA A 133 10.17 -21.14 19.98
CA ALA A 133 10.63 -22.54 20.10
C ALA A 133 12.15 -22.68 20.38
N HIS A 134 12.88 -21.58 20.51
CA HIS A 134 14.33 -21.54 20.73
C HIS A 134 15.17 -22.25 19.65
N SER A 135 14.58 -22.49 18.48
CA SER A 135 15.24 -23.14 17.35
C SER A 135 16.48 -22.40 16.83
N LEU A 136 16.63 -21.13 17.21
CA LEU A 136 17.80 -20.30 16.86
C LEU A 136 19.08 -20.73 17.60
N THR A 137 18.97 -21.48 18.68
CA THR A 137 20.08 -21.78 19.59
C THR A 137 20.49 -23.24 19.58
N ASP A 138 19.75 -24.07 18.82
CA ASP A 138 20.06 -25.48 18.67
C ASP A 138 21.29 -25.67 17.74
N GLY A 139 22.08 -26.72 18.05
CA GLY A 139 23.24 -27.08 17.25
C GLY A 139 24.43 -26.16 17.42
N SER A 140 24.84 -25.43 16.38
CA SER A 140 26.08 -24.64 16.36
C SER A 140 26.22 -23.61 17.48
N PRO A 141 25.19 -22.77 17.80
CA PRO A 141 25.33 -21.78 18.87
C PRO A 141 25.58 -22.41 20.24
N THR A 142 24.86 -23.49 20.57
CA THR A 142 25.06 -24.24 21.82
C THR A 142 26.44 -24.89 21.88
N THR A 143 26.88 -25.54 20.80
CA THR A 143 28.20 -26.17 20.71
C THR A 143 29.31 -25.12 20.83
N ARG A 144 29.15 -23.97 20.17
CA ARG A 144 30.11 -22.86 20.26
C ARG A 144 30.22 -22.30 21.63
N TRP A 145 29.10 -22.08 22.32
CA TRP A 145 29.12 -21.68 23.73
C TRP A 145 29.83 -22.68 24.60
N LEU A 146 29.49 -23.96 24.52
CA LEU A 146 30.11 -25.01 25.31
C LEU A 146 31.63 -25.07 25.09
N GLY A 147 32.12 -24.96 23.88
CA GLY A 147 33.55 -24.94 23.60
C GLY A 147 34.27 -23.73 24.21
N LEU A 148 33.68 -22.54 24.14
CA LEU A 148 34.26 -21.31 24.68
C LEU A 148 34.13 -21.18 26.20
N ALA A 149 33.12 -21.82 26.80
CA ALA A 149 32.81 -21.80 28.23
C ALA A 149 33.42 -23.01 29.00
N SER A 150 33.99 -24.00 28.31
CA SER A 150 34.63 -25.16 28.91
C SER A 150 35.90 -24.78 29.70
N THR A 151 36.41 -25.70 30.50
CA THR A 151 37.65 -25.53 31.28
C THR A 151 38.81 -25.13 30.36
N GLY A 152 39.46 -24.01 30.66
CA GLY A 152 40.53 -23.44 29.84
C GLY A 152 40.06 -22.56 28.69
N GLY A 153 38.76 -22.54 28.38
CA GLY A 153 38.20 -21.62 27.37
C GLY A 153 38.13 -20.16 27.83
N PRO A 154 38.06 -19.22 26.93
CA PRO A 154 38.09 -17.77 27.24
C PRO A 154 36.90 -17.30 28.10
N LEU A 155 35.74 -17.98 28.04
CA LEU A 155 34.53 -17.68 28.81
C LEU A 155 34.31 -18.60 30.00
N SER A 156 35.28 -19.48 30.35
CA SER A 156 35.14 -20.45 31.44
C SER A 156 34.85 -19.80 32.79
N ASP A 157 35.54 -18.71 33.14
CA ASP A 157 35.28 -17.94 34.37
C ASP A 157 33.91 -17.28 34.37
N VAL A 158 33.46 -16.81 33.18
CA VAL A 158 32.15 -16.18 32.98
C VAL A 158 31.03 -17.19 33.19
N ALA A 159 31.22 -18.42 32.72
CA ALA A 159 30.25 -19.49 32.89
C ALA A 159 30.23 -20.07 34.29
N ALA A 160 31.41 -20.30 34.88
CA ALA A 160 31.51 -20.97 36.17
C ALA A 160 31.21 -20.06 37.39
N ARG A 161 31.56 -18.78 37.33
CA ARG A 161 31.44 -17.84 38.46
C ARG A 161 31.05 -16.42 37.97
N PRO A 162 29.91 -16.25 37.31
CA PRO A 162 29.57 -15.00 36.69
C PRO A 162 29.46 -13.80 37.64
N GLY A 163 29.09 -14.02 38.89
CA GLY A 163 29.00 -12.98 39.92
C GLY A 163 30.37 -12.60 40.59
N ARG A 164 31.47 -13.22 40.18
CA ARG A 164 32.83 -13.01 40.75
C ARG A 164 33.89 -12.87 39.66
N ILE A 165 33.52 -12.36 38.51
CA ILE A 165 34.46 -12.18 37.39
C ILE A 165 35.48 -11.10 37.81
N ARG A 166 36.74 -11.46 37.80
CA ARG A 166 37.82 -10.49 38.04
C ARG A 166 38.24 -9.82 36.75
N PRO A 167 38.48 -8.49 36.77
CA PRO A 167 39.13 -7.83 35.67
C PRO A 167 40.41 -8.55 35.31
N GLY A 168 40.56 -8.95 34.07
CA GLY A 168 41.77 -9.62 33.58
C GLY A 168 42.77 -8.60 33.05
N ARG A 169 44.01 -9.03 32.80
CA ARG A 169 44.96 -8.26 31.98
C ARG A 169 44.30 -7.95 30.61
N ALA A 170 44.73 -6.89 29.95
CA ALA A 170 44.13 -6.41 28.65
C ALA A 170 43.95 -7.53 27.60
N GLY A 171 44.90 -8.44 27.48
CA GLY A 171 44.82 -9.60 26.59
C GLY A 171 43.65 -10.52 26.90
N ARG A 172 43.41 -10.88 28.18
CA ARG A 172 42.30 -11.74 28.59
C ARG A 172 40.94 -11.06 28.41
N ARG A 173 40.86 -9.74 28.62
CA ARG A 173 39.64 -8.96 28.31
C ARG A 173 39.32 -9.03 26.82
N ARG A 174 40.31 -8.86 25.95
CA ARG A 174 40.15 -8.95 24.51
C ARG A 174 39.66 -10.34 24.07
N GLU A 175 40.30 -11.41 24.59
CA GLU A 175 39.92 -12.79 24.29
C GLU A 175 38.46 -13.08 24.70
N ARG A 176 38.05 -12.66 25.89
CA ARG A 176 36.64 -12.81 26.37
C ARG A 176 35.66 -12.05 25.52
N ARG A 177 35.99 -10.82 25.15
CA ARG A 177 35.19 -9.98 24.27
C ARG A 177 34.97 -10.64 22.91
N GLU A 178 36.06 -11.07 22.27
CA GLU A 178 36.03 -11.74 20.97
C GLU A 178 35.22 -13.03 21.03
N ALA A 179 35.36 -13.81 22.11
CA ALA A 179 34.58 -15.01 22.35
C ALA A 179 33.08 -14.72 22.52
N ALA A 180 32.71 -13.68 23.26
CA ALA A 180 31.31 -13.26 23.41
C ALA A 180 30.69 -12.82 22.08
N LEU A 181 31.42 -12.03 21.29
CA LEU A 181 30.98 -11.63 19.93
C LEU A 181 30.86 -12.85 19.01
N ALA A 182 31.74 -13.84 19.10
CA ALA A 182 31.64 -15.08 18.33
C ALA A 182 30.36 -15.87 18.68
N VAL A 183 29.98 -15.93 19.97
CA VAL A 183 28.73 -16.57 20.40
C VAL A 183 27.52 -15.85 19.79
N LEU A 184 27.51 -14.51 19.82
CA LEU A 184 26.42 -13.73 19.20
C LEU A 184 26.37 -13.96 17.72
N ALA A 185 27.50 -14.03 17.01
CA ALA A 185 27.57 -14.28 15.56
C ALA A 185 26.92 -15.62 15.21
N GLU A 186 27.11 -16.68 15.99
CA GLU A 186 26.46 -17.98 15.77
C GLU A 186 24.94 -17.95 15.94
N VAL A 187 24.40 -17.05 16.76
CA VAL A 187 22.95 -16.86 16.94
C VAL A 187 22.37 -15.97 15.83
N THR A 188 23.11 -14.96 15.38
CA THR A 188 22.62 -14.01 14.36
C THR A 188 22.44 -14.67 12.99
N GLY A 189 23.21 -15.71 12.67
CA GLY A 189 23.06 -16.48 11.42
C GLY A 189 21.68 -17.13 11.30
N PRO A 190 21.29 -18.03 12.22
CA PRO A 190 19.97 -18.63 12.27
C PRO A 190 18.83 -17.60 12.36
N ALA A 191 18.97 -16.54 13.16
CA ALA A 191 17.97 -15.48 13.25
C ALA A 191 17.74 -14.79 11.91
N ARG A 192 18.81 -14.45 11.20
CA ARG A 192 18.76 -13.88 9.84
C ARG A 192 18.03 -14.82 8.88
N GLU A 193 18.36 -16.11 8.88
CA GLU A 193 17.74 -17.09 8.00
C GLU A 193 16.25 -17.26 8.28
N THR A 194 15.85 -17.32 9.54
CA THR A 194 14.45 -17.41 9.96
C THR A 194 13.66 -16.19 9.50
N ILE A 195 14.20 -14.97 9.68
CA ILE A 195 13.59 -13.73 9.22
C ILE A 195 13.49 -13.73 7.68
N ARG A 196 14.57 -14.09 6.99
CA ARG A 196 14.60 -14.15 5.52
C ARG A 196 13.56 -15.10 4.96
N SER A 197 13.41 -16.27 5.55
CA SER A 197 12.38 -17.25 5.16
C SER A 197 10.97 -16.69 5.35
N ALA A 198 10.69 -16.08 6.50
CA ALA A 198 9.39 -15.47 6.78
C ALA A 198 9.06 -14.32 5.82
N VAL A 199 10.06 -13.48 5.48
CA VAL A 199 9.94 -12.41 4.49
C VAL A 199 9.60 -12.96 3.10
N ARG A 200 10.30 -14.02 2.64
CA ARG A 200 10.01 -14.68 1.36
C ARG A 200 8.62 -15.30 1.33
N GLU A 201 8.22 -15.95 2.40
CA GLU A 201 6.88 -16.55 2.51
C GLU A 201 5.79 -15.48 2.47
N ALA A 202 5.99 -14.35 3.17
CA ALA A 202 5.06 -13.23 3.16
C ALA A 202 4.95 -12.61 1.76
N ASP A 203 6.07 -12.38 1.08
CA ASP A 203 6.08 -11.84 -0.28
C ASP A 203 5.33 -12.75 -1.26
N ALA A 204 5.60 -14.04 -1.20
CA ALA A 204 4.92 -15.02 -2.04
C ALA A 204 3.41 -15.11 -1.74
N GLU A 205 3.01 -15.06 -0.46
CA GLU A 205 1.60 -15.12 -0.05
C GLU A 205 0.84 -13.86 -0.48
N ILE A 206 1.42 -12.69 -0.24
CA ILE A 206 0.84 -11.41 -0.69
C ILE A 206 0.67 -11.43 -2.21
N GLY A 207 1.71 -11.83 -2.96
CA GLY A 207 1.65 -11.91 -4.43
C GLY A 207 0.54 -12.84 -4.92
N ARG A 208 0.38 -14.03 -4.31
CA ARG A 208 -0.70 -14.97 -4.66
C ARG A 208 -2.08 -14.38 -4.39
N ARG A 209 -2.30 -13.83 -3.19
CA ARG A 209 -3.59 -13.23 -2.82
C ARG A 209 -3.90 -11.99 -3.63
N TRP A 210 -2.90 -11.17 -3.92
CA TRP A 210 -3.03 -10.02 -4.80
C TRP A 210 -3.56 -10.41 -6.18
N ALA A 211 -2.93 -11.40 -6.81
CA ALA A 211 -3.36 -11.91 -8.12
C ALA A 211 -4.76 -12.53 -8.06
N ALA A 212 -5.04 -13.39 -7.08
CA ALA A 212 -6.34 -14.01 -6.88
C ALA A 212 -7.46 -13.00 -6.56
N GLY A 213 -7.12 -11.95 -5.81
CA GLY A 213 -8.03 -10.86 -5.49
C GLY A 213 -8.23 -9.85 -6.62
N GLY A 214 -7.63 -10.06 -7.80
CA GLY A 214 -7.75 -9.14 -8.94
C GLY A 214 -7.03 -7.81 -8.74
N GLY A 215 -5.94 -7.82 -7.99
CA GLY A 215 -5.05 -6.66 -7.87
C GLY A 215 -4.37 -6.36 -9.22
N PRO A 216 -4.25 -5.06 -9.61
CA PRO A 216 -3.68 -4.70 -10.90
C PRO A 216 -2.22 -5.16 -11.06
N ALA A 217 -1.89 -5.79 -12.19
CA ALA A 217 -0.53 -6.23 -12.49
C ALA A 217 0.45 -5.05 -12.57
N SER A 218 0.01 -3.92 -13.11
CA SER A 218 0.83 -2.69 -13.20
C SER A 218 1.30 -2.17 -11.84
N LEU A 219 0.48 -2.30 -10.79
CA LEU A 219 0.88 -1.95 -9.43
C LEU A 219 1.86 -2.97 -8.84
N ALA A 220 1.70 -4.26 -9.17
CA ALA A 220 2.65 -5.29 -8.79
C ALA A 220 4.05 -5.04 -9.41
N ASP A 221 4.10 -4.61 -10.68
CA ASP A 221 5.35 -4.24 -11.36
C ASP A 221 6.01 -3.01 -10.72
N GLN A 222 5.24 -1.96 -10.40
CA GLN A 222 5.75 -0.79 -9.68
C GLN A 222 6.32 -1.18 -8.32
N ARG A 223 5.66 -2.09 -7.60
CA ARG A 223 6.15 -2.67 -6.35
C ARG A 223 7.53 -3.30 -6.52
N ALA A 224 7.71 -4.13 -7.55
CA ALA A 224 8.97 -4.85 -7.77
C ALA A 224 10.18 -3.90 -7.87
N HIS A 225 9.98 -2.69 -8.39
CA HIS A 225 11.02 -1.66 -8.46
C HIS A 225 11.32 -0.98 -7.11
N ARG A 226 10.38 -0.99 -6.18
CA ARG A 226 10.50 -0.37 -4.84
C ARG A 226 10.89 -1.36 -3.75
N ALA A 227 10.67 -2.65 -3.97
CA ALA A 227 10.91 -3.69 -2.98
C ALA A 227 12.42 -3.90 -2.72
N ARG A 228 12.77 -4.03 -1.45
CA ARG A 228 14.10 -4.50 -1.06
C ARG A 228 14.12 -6.02 -1.09
N GLY A 229 15.24 -6.61 -1.48
CA GLY A 229 15.39 -8.07 -1.44
C GLY A 229 15.29 -8.61 -0.01
N PRO A 230 14.82 -9.86 0.16
CA PRO A 230 14.66 -10.52 1.47
C PRO A 230 15.95 -10.54 2.30
N GLU A 231 17.10 -10.65 1.65
CA GLU A 231 18.41 -10.62 2.28
C GLU A 231 18.67 -9.26 2.96
N ALA A 232 18.46 -8.17 2.23
CA ALA A 232 18.68 -6.82 2.74
C ALA A 232 17.71 -6.46 3.89
N ILE A 233 16.48 -6.96 3.84
CA ILE A 233 15.48 -6.80 4.91
C ILE A 233 15.93 -7.55 6.16
N ALA A 234 16.34 -8.81 6.02
CA ALA A 234 16.79 -9.63 7.14
C ALA A 234 18.10 -9.10 7.77
N ASP A 235 19.06 -8.65 6.95
CA ASP A 235 20.30 -8.05 7.43
C ASP A 235 20.04 -6.78 8.24
N ARG A 236 19.14 -5.92 7.76
CA ARG A 236 18.72 -4.73 8.50
C ARG A 236 18.05 -5.09 9.82
N ALA A 237 17.10 -6.03 9.83
CA ALA A 237 16.39 -6.44 11.03
C ALA A 237 17.36 -6.95 12.12
N VAL A 238 18.34 -7.80 11.75
CA VAL A 238 19.37 -8.28 12.66
C VAL A 238 20.29 -7.15 13.14
N GLY A 239 20.64 -6.21 12.25
CA GLY A 239 21.41 -5.01 12.61
C GLY A 239 20.67 -4.13 13.63
N ASP A 240 19.40 -3.86 13.38
CA ASP A 240 18.53 -3.07 14.28
C ASP A 240 18.34 -3.76 15.64
N TRP A 241 18.18 -5.08 15.66
CA TRP A 241 18.15 -5.84 16.90
C TRP A 241 19.42 -5.67 17.72
N ARG A 242 20.59 -5.87 17.11
CA ARG A 242 21.89 -5.69 17.77
C ARG A 242 22.06 -4.28 18.35
N ALA A 243 21.75 -3.27 17.56
CA ALA A 243 21.82 -1.88 18.01
C ALA A 243 20.90 -1.60 19.22
N ARG A 244 19.69 -2.18 19.25
CA ARG A 244 18.77 -2.07 20.39
C ARG A 244 19.30 -2.76 21.63
N VAL A 245 19.89 -3.95 21.50
CA VAL A 245 20.51 -4.66 22.61
C VAL A 245 21.70 -3.86 23.17
N GLU A 246 22.56 -3.34 22.31
CA GLU A 246 23.68 -2.48 22.70
C GLU A 246 23.20 -1.24 23.47
N ALA A 247 22.17 -0.55 22.95
CA ALA A 247 21.56 0.60 23.61
C ALA A 247 20.94 0.26 24.98
N SER A 248 20.26 -0.89 25.11
CA SER A 248 19.60 -1.33 26.33
C SER A 248 20.62 -1.63 27.45
N VAL A 249 21.78 -2.16 27.09
CA VAL A 249 22.85 -2.50 28.03
C VAL A 249 23.53 -1.25 28.60
N ALA A 250 23.59 -0.15 27.83
CA ALA A 250 24.33 1.06 28.23
C ALA A 250 23.93 1.60 29.62
N GLY A 251 22.64 1.58 29.96
CA GLY A 251 22.14 2.00 31.27
C GLY A 251 22.61 1.06 32.40
N ALA A 252 22.56 -0.25 32.20
CA ALA A 252 22.96 -1.24 33.19
C ALA A 252 24.47 -1.22 33.47
N LEU A 253 25.30 -0.78 32.53
CA LEU A 253 26.74 -0.65 32.70
C LEU A 253 27.15 0.48 33.65
N THR A 254 26.22 1.34 34.05
CA THR A 254 26.48 2.39 35.06
C THR A 254 26.44 1.86 36.50
N SER A 255 25.84 0.68 36.73
CA SER A 255 25.83 0.00 38.04
C SER A 255 27.21 -0.55 38.41
N PRO A 256 27.51 -0.81 39.71
CA PRO A 256 28.76 -1.45 40.10
C PRO A 256 29.01 -2.79 39.42
N GLU A 257 28.00 -3.62 39.34
CA GLU A 257 28.02 -4.92 38.66
C GLU A 257 28.24 -4.78 37.15
N GLY A 258 27.55 -3.84 36.52
CA GLY A 258 27.68 -3.54 35.09
C GLY A 258 29.09 -3.04 34.74
N ARG A 259 29.66 -2.15 35.55
CA ARG A 259 31.06 -1.70 35.37
C ARG A 259 32.06 -2.88 35.47
N ALA A 260 31.90 -3.72 36.47
CA ALA A 260 32.78 -4.91 36.60
C ALA A 260 32.64 -5.85 35.40
N ALA A 261 31.44 -6.06 34.89
CA ALA A 261 31.20 -6.84 33.66
C ALA A 261 31.86 -6.19 32.43
N ALA A 262 31.74 -4.86 32.29
CA ALA A 262 32.34 -4.11 31.17
C ALA A 262 33.88 -4.09 31.26
N GLU A 263 34.45 -4.04 32.46
CA GLU A 263 35.89 -4.17 32.65
C GLU A 263 36.43 -5.57 32.26
N ALA A 264 35.60 -6.62 32.47
CA ALA A 264 35.99 -7.99 32.17
C ALA A 264 35.80 -8.39 30.70
N LEU A 265 34.77 -7.87 30.03
CA LEU A 265 34.29 -8.30 28.68
C LEU A 265 34.29 -7.17 27.62
N GLY A 266 34.34 -5.91 28.03
CA GLY A 266 33.96 -4.79 27.20
C GLY A 266 32.43 -4.62 27.15
N ALA A 267 31.95 -3.41 26.87
CA ALA A 267 30.52 -3.11 26.78
C ALA A 267 29.84 -3.95 25.70
N ASP A 268 30.45 -4.07 24.52
CA ASP A 268 29.97 -4.87 23.39
C ASP A 268 30.01 -6.38 23.67
N GLY A 269 30.97 -6.88 24.47
CA GLY A 269 30.99 -8.27 24.92
C GLY A 269 29.86 -8.59 25.91
N VAL A 270 29.50 -7.66 26.80
CA VAL A 270 28.32 -7.78 27.66
C VAL A 270 27.04 -7.78 26.81
N ALA A 271 26.92 -6.83 25.87
CA ALA A 271 25.77 -6.74 24.94
C ALA A 271 25.64 -8.02 24.10
N ALA A 272 26.75 -8.59 23.63
CA ALA A 272 26.77 -9.86 22.91
C ALA A 272 26.17 -11.02 23.70
N LEU A 273 26.54 -11.15 25.01
CA LEU A 273 25.96 -12.18 25.89
C LEU A 273 24.47 -11.92 26.18
N VAL A 274 24.06 -10.64 26.35
CA VAL A 274 22.66 -10.28 26.54
C VAL A 274 21.87 -10.65 25.29
N GLY A 275 22.38 -10.32 24.07
CA GLY A 275 21.74 -10.68 22.82
C GLY A 275 21.62 -12.20 22.66
N ALA A 276 22.69 -12.94 22.83
CA ALA A 276 22.69 -14.41 22.73
C ALA A 276 21.75 -15.06 23.74
N GLY A 277 21.73 -14.56 24.98
CA GLY A 277 20.84 -15.03 26.07
C GLY A 277 19.37 -14.67 25.78
N GLY A 278 19.11 -13.47 25.26
CA GLY A 278 17.77 -13.01 24.85
C GLY A 278 17.22 -13.74 23.64
N ALA A 279 18.09 -14.23 22.75
CA ALA A 279 17.70 -15.13 21.66
C ALA A 279 17.43 -16.57 22.12
N GLY A 280 17.58 -16.86 23.41
CA GLY A 280 17.22 -18.15 24.02
C GLY A 280 18.41 -19.06 24.38
N LEU A 281 19.67 -18.62 24.20
CA LEU A 281 20.81 -19.46 24.53
C LEU A 281 21.01 -19.55 26.07
N PRO A 282 20.81 -20.75 26.69
CA PRO A 282 20.73 -20.85 28.17
C PRO A 282 22.01 -20.44 28.89
N GLY A 283 23.18 -20.81 28.35
CA GLY A 283 24.48 -20.52 28.95
C GLY A 283 24.78 -19.02 29.07
N PRO A 284 24.73 -18.24 27.99
CA PRO A 284 24.83 -16.78 28.05
C PRO A 284 23.77 -16.14 28.95
N ALA A 285 22.51 -16.62 28.91
CA ALA A 285 21.45 -16.10 29.78
C ALA A 285 21.81 -16.32 31.29
N ALA A 286 22.33 -17.49 31.65
CA ALA A 286 22.80 -17.77 33.03
C ALA A 286 23.97 -16.86 33.40
N ALA A 287 24.94 -16.67 32.50
CA ALA A 287 26.06 -15.76 32.71
C ALA A 287 25.60 -14.31 32.94
N VAL A 288 24.69 -13.80 32.13
CA VAL A 288 24.11 -12.45 32.28
C VAL A 288 23.41 -12.31 33.64
N ARG A 289 22.57 -13.30 34.04
CA ARG A 289 21.89 -13.27 35.35
C ARG A 289 22.87 -13.20 36.50
N GLY A 290 23.98 -13.92 36.41
CA GLY A 290 25.00 -13.90 37.44
C GLY A 290 25.84 -12.61 37.48
N MET A 291 26.10 -11.98 36.29
CA MET A 291 26.89 -10.76 36.21
C MET A 291 26.07 -9.51 36.57
N LEU A 292 24.88 -9.36 36.01
CA LEU A 292 24.07 -8.12 36.09
C LEU A 292 22.95 -8.19 37.12
N ARG A 293 22.72 -9.32 37.74
CA ARG A 293 21.76 -9.54 38.86
C ARG A 293 20.39 -8.91 38.59
N GLY A 294 20.06 -7.79 39.29
CA GLY A 294 18.76 -7.14 39.22
C GLY A 294 18.35 -6.68 37.80
N ASP A 295 19.31 -6.25 36.99
CA ASP A 295 19.06 -5.75 35.65
C ASP A 295 18.91 -6.88 34.60
N ALA A 296 19.41 -8.08 34.92
CA ALA A 296 19.54 -9.17 33.96
C ALA A 296 18.21 -9.63 33.35
N ALA A 297 17.16 -9.75 34.18
CA ALA A 297 15.85 -10.23 33.71
C ALA A 297 15.23 -9.27 32.68
N GLY A 298 15.28 -7.98 33.00
CA GLY A 298 14.78 -6.92 32.09
C GLY A 298 15.57 -6.88 30.79
N LEU A 299 16.89 -6.98 30.83
CA LEU A 299 17.74 -6.97 29.63
C LEU A 299 17.50 -8.19 28.73
N LEU A 300 17.41 -9.40 29.32
CA LEU A 300 17.17 -10.62 28.57
C LEU A 300 15.76 -10.60 27.89
N SER A 301 14.71 -10.24 28.66
CA SER A 301 13.37 -10.14 28.13
C SER A 301 13.27 -9.03 27.08
N GLY A 302 13.92 -7.88 27.32
CA GLY A 302 13.99 -6.78 26.35
C GLY A 302 14.69 -7.20 25.05
N ALA A 303 15.76 -7.95 25.11
CA ALA A 303 16.45 -8.46 23.92
C ALA A 303 15.59 -9.48 23.16
N THR A 304 14.84 -10.34 23.86
CA THR A 304 13.86 -11.26 23.23
C THR A 304 12.75 -10.49 22.53
N THR A 305 12.11 -9.53 23.22
CA THR A 305 11.05 -8.70 22.65
C THR A 305 11.56 -7.90 21.45
N ALA A 306 12.74 -7.29 21.56
CA ALA A 306 13.36 -6.56 20.47
C ALA A 306 13.60 -7.42 19.21
N LEU A 307 14.00 -8.71 19.39
CA LEU A 307 14.17 -9.64 18.27
C LEU A 307 12.84 -9.92 17.57
N VAL A 308 11.79 -10.21 18.34
CA VAL A 308 10.45 -10.45 17.82
C VAL A 308 9.94 -9.21 17.08
N ASP A 309 10.04 -8.04 17.69
CA ASP A 309 9.56 -6.78 17.11
C ASP A 309 10.25 -6.41 15.78
N VAL A 310 11.59 -6.61 15.68
CA VAL A 310 12.29 -6.30 14.42
C VAL A 310 11.97 -7.33 13.35
N ALA A 311 11.79 -8.59 13.74
CA ALA A 311 11.44 -9.66 12.82
C ALA A 311 10.02 -9.48 12.26
N GLU A 312 9.06 -9.12 13.09
CA GLU A 312 7.70 -8.81 12.66
C GLU A 312 7.65 -7.60 11.73
N ARG A 313 8.36 -6.54 12.07
CA ARG A 313 8.48 -5.37 11.17
C ARG A 313 9.12 -5.72 9.85
N ALA A 314 10.12 -6.60 9.84
CA ALA A 314 10.73 -7.07 8.60
C ALA A 314 9.71 -7.78 7.69
N VAL A 315 8.78 -8.56 8.25
CA VAL A 315 7.68 -9.17 7.48
C VAL A 315 6.67 -8.13 7.01
N HIS A 316 6.31 -7.16 7.86
CA HIS A 316 5.40 -6.07 7.46
C HIS A 316 6.01 -5.12 6.43
N ASP A 317 7.34 -4.93 6.42
CA ASP A 317 8.02 -4.12 5.40
C ASP A 317 7.84 -4.67 3.97
N VAL A 318 7.48 -5.96 3.82
CA VAL A 318 7.12 -6.56 2.53
C VAL A 318 5.78 -6.04 2.01
N SER A 319 4.84 -5.75 2.90
CA SER A 319 3.52 -5.21 2.56
C SER A 319 3.60 -3.76 2.07
N ARG A 320 4.57 -3.00 2.57
CA ARG A 320 4.70 -1.56 2.35
C ARG A 320 4.68 -1.13 0.89
N PRO A 321 5.46 -1.74 -0.04
CA PRO A 321 5.42 -1.36 -1.45
C PRO A 321 4.05 -1.55 -2.12
N TYR A 322 3.24 -2.50 -1.66
CA TYR A 322 1.86 -2.68 -2.14
C TYR A 322 0.95 -1.57 -1.61
N LEU A 323 1.04 -1.28 -0.31
CA LEU A 323 0.24 -0.24 0.35
C LEU A 323 0.59 1.16 -0.18
N ASP A 324 1.88 1.45 -0.40
CA ASP A 324 2.34 2.69 -0.99
C ASP A 324 1.80 2.84 -2.43
N ALA A 325 1.81 1.76 -3.22
CA ALA A 325 1.27 1.79 -4.58
C ALA A 325 -0.25 2.03 -4.62
N LEU A 326 -1.00 1.51 -3.64
CA LEU A 326 -2.44 1.80 -3.49
C LEU A 326 -2.67 3.25 -3.05
N ALA A 327 -1.87 3.76 -2.11
CA ALA A 327 -1.98 5.13 -1.63
C ALA A 327 -1.66 6.17 -2.72
N ASP A 328 -0.69 5.88 -3.58
CA ASP A 328 -0.30 6.74 -4.72
C ASP A 328 -1.42 6.94 -5.76
N LEU A 329 -2.45 6.09 -5.77
CA LEU A 329 -3.60 6.25 -6.66
C LEU A 329 -4.45 7.47 -6.33
N GLY A 330 -4.36 8.02 -5.12
CA GLY A 330 -5.04 9.24 -4.70
C GLY A 330 -6.56 9.20 -4.88
N VAL A 331 -7.19 8.03 -4.71
CA VAL A 331 -8.63 7.86 -4.91
C VAL A 331 -9.38 8.53 -3.76
N GLU A 332 -10.27 9.45 -4.11
CA GLU A 332 -11.12 10.15 -3.15
C GLU A 332 -12.56 9.63 -3.20
N PRO A 333 -13.28 9.61 -2.06
CA PRO A 333 -14.68 9.23 -2.03
C PRO A 333 -15.57 10.20 -2.81
N GLY A 334 -16.68 9.71 -3.35
CA GLY A 334 -17.64 10.47 -4.15
C GLY A 334 -18.43 11.54 -3.39
N THR A 335 -18.14 11.77 -2.10
CA THR A 335 -18.86 12.71 -1.24
C THR A 335 -18.86 14.14 -1.78
N GLY A 336 -17.72 14.63 -2.28
CA GLY A 336 -17.62 15.96 -2.87
C GLY A 336 -18.47 16.11 -4.15
N LEU A 337 -18.54 15.04 -4.96
CA LEU A 337 -19.37 15.04 -6.17
C LEU A 337 -20.86 15.00 -5.82
N ARG A 338 -21.26 14.25 -4.79
CA ARG A 338 -22.65 14.23 -4.30
C ARG A 338 -23.07 15.58 -3.73
N LEU A 339 -22.19 16.26 -3.01
CA LEU A 339 -22.47 17.61 -2.53
C LEU A 339 -22.76 18.56 -3.69
N ARG A 340 -21.91 18.57 -4.74
CA ARG A 340 -22.10 19.37 -5.93
C ARG A 340 -23.37 18.98 -6.71
N ALA A 341 -23.67 17.68 -6.80
CA ALA A 341 -24.93 17.22 -7.38
C ALA A 341 -26.16 17.69 -6.59
N GLY A 342 -26.02 17.84 -5.25
CA GLY A 342 -27.02 18.44 -4.37
C GLY A 342 -27.26 19.92 -4.67
N GLU A 343 -26.18 20.68 -4.83
CA GLU A 343 -26.25 22.12 -5.20
C GLU A 343 -26.93 22.32 -6.55
N LEU A 344 -26.70 21.45 -7.54
CA LEU A 344 -27.35 21.52 -8.84
C LEU A 344 -28.86 21.27 -8.80
N LYS A 345 -29.38 20.68 -7.72
CA LYS A 345 -30.83 20.45 -7.56
C LYS A 345 -31.62 21.76 -7.53
N GLU A 346 -31.00 22.85 -7.10
CA GLU A 346 -31.64 24.16 -7.07
C GLU A 346 -31.85 24.78 -8.48
N PHE A 347 -31.12 24.26 -9.49
CA PHE A 347 -31.16 24.74 -10.87
C PHE A 347 -31.97 23.82 -11.81
N THR A 348 -32.42 22.69 -11.33
CA THR A 348 -33.24 21.71 -12.09
C THR A 348 -34.72 21.86 -11.77
#